data_49ead05648f05fbd74a619f0a93f66d3
#
_entry.id   49ead05648f05fbd74a619f0a93f66d3
#
_cell.length_a   1.000
_cell.length_b   1.000
_cell.length_c   1.000
_cell.angle_alpha   90.00
_cell.angle_beta   90.00
_cell.angle_gamma   90.00
#
_symmetry.space_group_name_H-M   'P 1'
#
loop_
_entity.id
_entity.type
_entity.pdbx_description
1 polymer ?
#
loop_
_entity_poly.entity_id
_entity_poly.type
_entity_poly.pdbx_seq_one_letter_code
_entity_poly.pdbx_strand_id
1 'polypeptide(L)'
;MSDSLQEYKIPHAGLKKGVHEFSYELTETFFASFENALINKCNVQVNITFDKRQEPYTIEIDLDGTIWSDCDRCTASIPVSIHASYTIYAKYTVDEAMKEMDEVEIIYIARDDQFIDITQFLYDFVHLSIPVHVICDKPGKTEYCDQEIIGLLEKQQPDTTIDPRWADLDKLKDKLN
;
A
#
# COMPACT_ATOMS: atom_id res chain seq x y z
N MET A 1 8.21 7.93 20.97
CA MET A 1 7.19 7.32 20.09
C MET A 1 5.92 8.12 20.29
N SER A 2 5.44 8.73 19.22
CA SER A 2 4.49 9.82 19.27
C SER A 2 3.09 9.37 19.70
N ASP A 3 2.42 10.20 20.49
CA ASP A 3 1.01 10.06 20.90
C ASP A 3 0.04 9.92 19.69
N SER A 4 0.48 10.32 18.50
CA SER A 4 -0.30 10.31 17.25
C SER A 4 -0.66 8.92 16.72
N LEU A 5 0.02 7.86 17.10
CA LEU A 5 -0.27 6.48 16.65
C LEU A 5 -1.21 5.71 17.59
N GLN A 6 -1.55 6.30 18.74
CA GLN A 6 -2.46 5.67 19.72
C GLN A 6 -3.90 5.52 19.20
N GLU A 7 -4.30 6.34 18.25
CA GLU A 7 -5.65 6.30 17.68
C GLU A 7 -5.90 5.11 16.73
N TYR A 8 -4.85 4.49 16.18
CA TYR A 8 -4.97 3.36 15.24
C TYR A 8 -4.97 2.00 15.96
N LYS A 9 -5.70 1.92 17.07
CA LYS A 9 -5.80 0.71 17.91
C LYS A 9 -7.26 0.35 18.12
N ILE A 10 -7.60 -0.92 17.92
CA ILE A 10 -8.95 -1.43 18.15
C ILE A 10 -9.12 -1.76 19.65
N PRO A 11 -10.04 -1.11 20.38
CA PRO A 11 -10.25 -1.35 21.82
C PRO A 11 -11.02 -2.66 22.05
N HIS A 12 -10.39 -3.81 21.84
CA HIS A 12 -11.09 -5.10 21.81
C HIS A 12 -11.58 -5.57 23.20
N ALA A 13 -10.89 -5.26 24.31
CA ALA A 13 -11.24 -5.80 25.62
C ALA A 13 -12.63 -5.34 26.11
N GLY A 14 -13.02 -4.10 25.79
CA GLY A 14 -14.32 -3.54 26.20
C GLY A 14 -15.48 -3.93 25.28
N LEU A 15 -15.24 -4.56 24.14
CA LEU A 15 -16.27 -4.89 23.17
C LEU A 15 -16.98 -6.20 23.50
N LYS A 16 -18.31 -6.23 23.34
CA LYS A 16 -19.11 -7.44 23.42
C LYS A 16 -18.84 -8.34 22.19
N LYS A 17 -19.25 -9.62 22.29
CA LYS A 17 -19.25 -10.51 21.10
C LYS A 17 -20.17 -9.94 20.04
N GLY A 18 -19.67 -9.79 18.81
CA GLY A 18 -20.42 -9.21 17.71
C GLY A 18 -19.49 -8.67 16.62
N VAL A 19 -20.07 -7.98 15.66
CA VAL A 19 -19.36 -7.23 14.63
C VAL A 19 -19.32 -5.77 15.05
N HIS A 20 -18.15 -5.16 14.91
CA HIS A 20 -17.89 -3.76 15.25
C HIS A 20 -17.21 -3.08 14.08
N GLU A 21 -17.60 -1.84 13.80
CA GLU A 21 -17.06 -1.04 12.71
C GLU A 21 -16.26 0.12 13.28
N PHE A 22 -15.12 0.40 12.66
CA PHE A 22 -14.26 1.54 12.95
C PHE A 22 -13.89 2.23 11.66
N SER A 23 -13.63 3.52 11.71
CA SER A 23 -13.24 4.31 10.56
C SER A 23 -12.10 5.24 10.96
N TYR A 24 -11.05 5.27 10.13
CA TYR A 24 -9.87 6.10 10.32
C TYR A 24 -9.55 6.86 9.03
N GLU A 25 -8.86 7.97 9.17
CA GLU A 25 -8.32 8.73 8.05
C GLU A 25 -6.80 8.75 8.16
N LEU A 26 -6.13 8.23 7.13
CA LEU A 26 -4.67 8.27 7.05
C LEU A 26 -4.25 9.47 6.21
N THR A 27 -3.47 10.34 6.83
CA THR A 27 -2.90 11.52 6.21
C THR A 27 -1.37 11.46 6.24
N GLU A 28 -0.71 12.46 5.69
CA GLU A 28 0.75 12.57 5.72
C GLU A 28 1.35 12.46 7.13
N THR A 29 0.62 12.90 8.17
CA THR A 29 1.07 12.83 9.56
C THR A 29 1.18 11.40 10.08
N PHE A 30 0.33 10.48 9.60
CA PHE A 30 0.44 9.06 9.91
C PHE A 30 1.76 8.49 9.38
N PHE A 31 2.05 8.71 8.09
CA PHE A 31 3.27 8.19 7.46
C PHE A 31 4.54 8.85 7.99
N ALA A 32 4.51 10.14 8.31
CA ALA A 32 5.64 10.85 8.90
C ALA A 32 6.10 10.29 10.27
N SER A 33 5.27 9.46 10.91
CA SER A 33 5.60 8.79 12.17
C SER A 33 6.49 7.55 11.98
N PHE A 34 6.67 7.09 10.74
CA PHE A 34 7.53 5.95 10.38
C PHE A 34 8.87 6.42 9.83
N GLU A 35 9.92 5.67 10.14
CA GLU A 35 11.23 5.92 9.53
C GLU A 35 11.18 5.55 8.04
N ASN A 36 11.76 6.41 7.19
CA ASN A 36 11.81 6.21 5.74
C ASN A 36 10.45 6.13 5.03
N ALA A 37 9.46 6.88 5.51
CA ALA A 37 8.17 6.95 4.84
C ALA A 37 8.32 7.44 3.38
N LEU A 38 7.86 6.63 2.42
CA LEU A 38 7.88 6.96 1.00
C LEU A 38 6.70 7.84 0.58
N ILE A 39 5.60 7.79 1.37
CA ILE A 39 4.38 8.53 1.10
C ILE A 39 4.44 9.88 1.81
N ASN A 40 4.60 10.95 1.03
CA ASN A 40 4.72 12.33 1.54
C ASN A 40 3.39 13.10 1.53
N LYS A 41 2.41 12.62 0.77
CA LYS A 41 1.09 13.24 0.65
C LYS A 41 0.05 12.18 0.33
N CYS A 42 -0.99 12.14 1.14
CA CYS A 42 -2.10 11.20 0.95
C CYS A 42 -3.37 11.68 1.66
N ASN A 43 -4.47 11.08 1.25
CA ASN A 43 -5.74 11.07 1.97
C ASN A 43 -6.37 9.72 1.70
N VAL A 44 -6.35 8.83 2.69
CA VAL A 44 -6.87 7.46 2.59
C VAL A 44 -7.86 7.21 3.72
N GLN A 45 -9.09 6.90 3.35
CA GLN A 45 -10.13 6.45 4.25
C GLN A 45 -9.95 4.97 4.52
N VAL A 46 -9.95 4.58 5.79
CA VAL A 46 -9.87 3.19 6.24
C VAL A 46 -11.17 2.84 6.94
N ASN A 47 -11.85 1.81 6.45
CA ASN A 47 -12.99 1.24 7.14
C ASN A 47 -12.63 -0.17 7.63
N ILE A 48 -12.89 -0.44 8.90
CA ILE A 48 -12.53 -1.70 9.55
C ILE A 48 -13.78 -2.38 10.07
N THR A 49 -13.95 -3.64 9.69
CA THR A 49 -14.96 -4.52 10.24
C THR A 49 -14.29 -5.56 11.15
N PHE A 50 -14.49 -5.44 12.44
CA PHE A 50 -13.95 -6.36 13.45
C PHE A 50 -15.02 -7.34 13.91
N ASP A 51 -14.86 -8.61 13.53
CA ASP A 51 -15.74 -9.69 13.97
C ASP A 51 -15.18 -10.42 15.19
N LYS A 52 -15.82 -10.16 16.35
CA LYS A 52 -15.46 -10.74 17.66
C LYS A 52 -16.38 -11.90 18.09
N ARG A 53 -17.08 -12.55 17.15
CA ARG A 53 -18.01 -13.63 17.51
C ARG A 53 -17.32 -14.93 17.84
N GLN A 54 -16.29 -15.29 17.11
CA GLN A 54 -15.56 -16.55 17.23
C GLN A 54 -14.04 -16.33 17.04
N GLU A 55 -13.22 -17.02 17.80
CA GLU A 55 -11.76 -17.01 17.66
C GLU A 55 -11.32 -18.01 16.56
N PRO A 56 -10.34 -17.66 15.68
CA PRO A 56 -9.67 -16.37 15.62
C PRO A 56 -10.62 -15.24 15.23
N TYR A 57 -10.42 -14.04 15.79
CA TYR A 57 -11.19 -12.88 15.40
C TYR A 57 -10.78 -12.41 14.04
N THR A 58 -11.73 -11.98 13.22
CA THR A 58 -11.48 -11.48 11.87
C THR A 58 -11.50 -9.95 11.87
N ILE A 59 -10.52 -9.35 11.22
CA ILE A 59 -10.42 -7.91 11.01
C ILE A 59 -10.33 -7.68 9.50
N GLU A 60 -11.40 -7.19 8.91
CA GLU A 60 -11.45 -6.78 7.51
C GLU A 60 -11.12 -5.30 7.43
N ILE A 61 -10.20 -4.92 6.54
CA ILE A 61 -9.68 -3.56 6.39
C ILE A 61 -9.88 -3.15 4.94
N ASP A 62 -10.76 -2.19 4.71
CA ASP A 62 -11.03 -1.60 3.41
C ASP A 62 -10.35 -0.24 3.33
N LEU A 63 -9.51 -0.05 2.31
CA LEU A 63 -8.79 1.17 2.00
C LEU A 63 -9.37 1.80 0.74
N ASP A 64 -9.68 3.09 0.82
CA ASP A 64 -10.09 3.88 -0.34
C ASP A 64 -9.52 5.29 -0.25
N GLY A 65 -8.87 5.77 -1.31
CA GLY A 65 -8.32 7.10 -1.28
C GLY A 65 -7.33 7.43 -2.37
N THR A 66 -6.52 8.44 -2.10
CA THR A 66 -5.52 8.95 -3.02
C THR A 66 -4.20 9.14 -2.29
N ILE A 67 -3.14 8.66 -2.91
CA ILE A 67 -1.75 8.92 -2.52
C ILE A 67 -1.04 9.69 -3.63
N TRP A 68 0.04 10.40 -3.29
CA TRP A 68 0.95 10.97 -4.28
C TRP A 68 2.19 10.10 -4.40
N SER A 69 2.51 9.71 -5.63
CA SER A 69 3.68 8.91 -5.96
C SER A 69 4.37 9.49 -7.19
N ASP A 70 5.67 9.26 -7.31
CA ASP A 70 6.42 9.73 -8.46
C ASP A 70 6.12 8.89 -9.70
N CYS A 71 5.92 9.57 -10.81
CA CYS A 71 5.67 8.91 -12.09
C CYS A 71 6.93 8.22 -12.59
N ASP A 72 6.86 6.93 -12.91
CA ASP A 72 7.98 6.12 -13.44
C ASP A 72 8.52 6.63 -14.79
N ARG A 73 7.79 7.52 -15.45
CA ARG A 73 8.17 8.06 -16.75
C ARG A 73 8.81 9.44 -16.67
N CYS A 74 8.19 10.38 -15.97
CA CYS A 74 8.61 11.78 -15.96
C CYS A 74 9.00 12.27 -14.58
N THR A 75 9.04 11.40 -13.58
CA THR A 75 9.40 11.69 -12.18
C THR A 75 8.55 12.77 -11.48
N ALA A 76 7.52 13.27 -12.14
CA ALA A 76 6.59 14.20 -11.52
C ALA A 76 5.72 13.48 -10.48
N SER A 77 5.47 14.12 -9.35
CA SER A 77 4.56 13.59 -8.33
C SER A 77 3.11 13.69 -8.80
N ILE A 78 2.43 12.56 -8.91
CA ILE A 78 1.07 12.47 -9.43
C ILE A 78 0.13 11.80 -8.43
N PRO A 79 -1.17 12.19 -8.41
CA PRO A 79 -2.16 11.52 -7.59
C PRO A 79 -2.50 10.13 -8.16
N VAL A 80 -2.47 9.13 -7.28
CA VAL A 80 -2.80 7.74 -7.58
C VAL A 80 -3.96 7.33 -6.71
N SER A 81 -5.06 6.94 -7.31
CA SER A 81 -6.18 6.37 -6.56
C SER A 81 -5.85 4.94 -6.16
N ILE A 82 -6.08 4.61 -4.89
CA ILE A 82 -5.94 3.27 -4.35
C ILE A 82 -7.27 2.78 -3.83
N HIS A 83 -7.54 1.52 -4.05
CA HIS A 83 -8.67 0.81 -3.50
C HIS A 83 -8.26 -0.63 -3.25
N ALA A 84 -8.31 -1.07 -1.99
CA ALA A 84 -7.88 -2.41 -1.61
C ALA A 84 -8.63 -2.89 -0.36
N SER A 85 -8.77 -4.21 -0.25
CA SER A 85 -9.36 -4.88 0.92
C SER A 85 -8.42 -5.98 1.40
N TYR A 86 -8.17 -6.01 2.71
CA TYR A 86 -7.29 -6.97 3.36
C TYR A 86 -8.00 -7.60 4.55
N THR A 87 -7.62 -8.84 4.86
CA THR A 87 -8.16 -9.54 6.02
C THR A 87 -7.00 -10.03 6.87
N ILE A 88 -7.05 -9.73 8.17
CA ILE A 88 -6.10 -10.24 9.16
C ILE A 88 -6.87 -10.89 10.30
N TYR A 89 -6.19 -11.76 11.03
CA TYR A 89 -6.78 -12.55 12.10
C TYR A 89 -6.12 -12.20 13.44
N ALA A 90 -6.93 -12.04 14.49
CA ALA A 90 -6.40 -11.87 15.83
C ALA A 90 -6.69 -13.12 16.67
N LYS A 91 -5.64 -13.68 17.29
CA LYS A 91 -5.70 -14.92 18.06
C LYS A 91 -5.09 -14.72 19.44
N TYR A 92 -5.74 -15.28 20.46
CA TYR A 92 -5.14 -15.27 21.79
C TYR A 92 -3.94 -16.20 21.88
N THR A 93 -2.90 -15.72 22.55
CA THR A 93 -1.74 -16.52 22.93
C THR A 93 -1.43 -16.37 24.40
N VAL A 94 -0.81 -17.38 24.98
CA VAL A 94 -0.21 -17.37 26.33
C VAL A 94 1.31 -17.36 26.27
N ASP A 95 1.87 -17.53 25.07
CA ASP A 95 3.31 -17.56 24.82
C ASP A 95 3.75 -16.20 24.25
N GLU A 96 4.56 -15.48 25.02
CA GLU A 96 5.09 -14.17 24.61
C GLU A 96 5.98 -14.27 23.38
N ALA A 97 6.67 -15.40 23.17
CA ALA A 97 7.47 -15.61 21.97
C ALA A 97 6.63 -15.62 20.69
N MET A 98 5.35 -16.00 20.78
CA MET A 98 4.44 -15.95 19.64
C MET A 98 4.01 -14.53 19.26
N LYS A 99 4.04 -13.58 20.20
CA LYS A 99 3.73 -12.16 19.91
C LYS A 99 4.79 -11.50 19.02
N GLU A 100 6.01 -12.04 19.02
CA GLU A 100 7.12 -11.55 18.20
C GLU A 100 7.22 -12.28 16.84
N MET A 101 6.32 -13.24 16.58
CA MET A 101 6.28 -13.92 15.29
C MET A 101 5.50 -13.05 14.29
N ASP A 102 6.19 -12.52 13.31
CA ASP A 102 5.61 -11.83 12.16
C ASP A 102 4.97 -12.84 11.19
N GLU A 103 3.81 -13.35 11.54
CA GLU A 103 2.97 -14.05 10.58
C GLU A 103 2.18 -13.01 9.80
N VAL A 104 2.23 -13.09 8.48
CA VAL A 104 1.76 -12.05 7.54
C VAL A 104 0.29 -11.63 7.75
N GLU A 105 -0.53 -12.48 8.35
CA GLU A 105 -1.97 -12.25 8.50
C GLU A 105 -2.50 -12.50 9.91
N ILE A 106 -1.62 -12.81 10.89
CA ILE A 106 -2.05 -13.16 12.25
C ILE A 106 -1.43 -12.22 13.29
N ILE A 107 -2.29 -11.62 14.11
CA ILE A 107 -1.89 -10.86 15.29
C ILE A 107 -2.11 -11.74 16.53
N TYR A 108 -1.06 -11.96 17.30
CA TYR A 108 -1.17 -12.62 18.58
C TYR A 108 -1.42 -11.60 19.69
N ILE A 109 -2.50 -11.77 20.46
CA ILE A 109 -2.91 -10.90 21.55
C ILE A 109 -2.91 -11.65 22.87
N ALA A 110 -2.50 -11.02 23.96
CA ALA A 110 -2.70 -11.58 25.29
C ALA A 110 -4.12 -11.29 25.81
N ARG A 111 -4.54 -12.03 26.82
CA ARG A 111 -5.88 -11.87 27.41
C ARG A 111 -6.07 -10.56 28.17
N ASP A 112 -4.98 -9.98 28.65
CA ASP A 112 -4.91 -8.71 29.35
C ASP A 112 -4.65 -7.50 28.45
N ASP A 113 -4.35 -7.73 27.17
CA ASP A 113 -4.23 -6.64 26.19
C ASP A 113 -5.60 -5.95 26.04
N GLN A 114 -5.61 -4.64 26.14
CA GLN A 114 -6.83 -3.84 26.00
C GLN A 114 -7.11 -3.48 24.54
N PHE A 115 -6.06 -3.40 23.74
CA PHE A 115 -6.11 -2.92 22.36
C PHE A 115 -5.40 -3.89 21.43
N ILE A 116 -5.88 -3.99 20.21
CA ILE A 116 -5.17 -4.63 19.07
C ILE A 116 -4.52 -3.49 18.30
N ASP A 117 -3.20 -3.50 18.18
CA ASP A 117 -2.44 -2.52 17.40
C ASP A 117 -2.39 -2.97 15.94
N ILE A 118 -3.00 -2.17 15.07
CA ILE A 118 -3.05 -2.42 13.62
C ILE A 118 -2.20 -1.40 12.84
N THR A 119 -1.45 -0.57 13.52
CA THR A 119 -0.72 0.56 12.92
C THR A 119 0.23 0.12 11.82
N GLN A 120 1.04 -0.94 12.08
CA GLN A 120 1.98 -1.47 11.10
C GLN A 120 1.25 -2.06 9.88
N PHE A 121 0.15 -2.78 10.10
CA PHE A 121 -0.65 -3.34 9.00
C PHE A 121 -1.25 -2.24 8.10
N LEU A 122 -1.74 -1.15 8.69
CA LEU A 122 -2.24 -0.02 7.90
C LEU A 122 -1.14 0.60 7.03
N TYR A 123 0.07 0.75 7.59
CA TYR A 123 1.23 1.22 6.85
C TYR A 123 1.56 0.29 5.67
N ASP A 124 1.69 -1.00 5.92
CA ASP A 124 2.06 -1.99 4.92
C ASP A 124 0.98 -2.14 3.83
N PHE A 125 -0.29 -2.18 4.20
CA PHE A 125 -1.40 -2.34 3.26
C PHE A 125 -1.57 -1.15 2.33
N VAL A 126 -1.34 0.08 2.80
CA VAL A 126 -1.32 1.24 1.90
C VAL A 126 -0.18 1.11 0.90
N HIS A 127 1.03 0.70 1.33
CA HIS A 127 2.15 0.50 0.41
C HIS A 127 1.88 -0.62 -0.60
N LEU A 128 1.29 -1.74 -0.16
CA LEU A 128 0.92 -2.85 -1.04
C LEU A 128 -0.19 -2.50 -2.03
N SER A 129 -1.02 -1.49 -1.73
CA SER A 129 -2.10 -1.03 -2.62
C SER A 129 -1.60 -0.12 -3.74
N ILE A 130 -0.35 0.34 -3.69
CA ILE A 130 0.25 1.16 -4.73
C ILE A 130 0.48 0.30 -5.99
N PRO A 131 0.00 0.74 -7.18
CA PRO A 131 0.30 0.01 -8.41
C PRO A 131 1.80 -0.11 -8.66
N VAL A 132 2.24 -1.27 -9.18
CA VAL A 132 3.65 -1.54 -9.51
C VAL A 132 4.20 -0.53 -10.54
N HIS A 133 3.33 -0.01 -11.42
CA HIS A 133 3.67 1.02 -12.38
C HIS A 133 2.78 2.23 -12.21
N VAL A 134 3.41 3.33 -11.84
CA VAL A 134 2.77 4.64 -11.69
C VAL A 134 3.17 5.53 -12.84
N ILE A 135 2.31 5.67 -13.84
CA ILE A 135 2.57 6.51 -15.01
C ILE A 135 1.40 7.46 -15.26
N CYS A 136 1.70 8.65 -15.76
CA CYS A 136 0.67 9.54 -16.27
C CYS A 136 0.02 8.91 -17.51
N ASP A 137 -1.33 8.85 -17.55
CA ASP A 137 -2.11 8.12 -18.57
C ASP A 137 -1.78 8.55 -20.00
N LYS A 138 -1.48 9.83 -20.20
CA LYS A 138 -1.11 10.39 -21.52
C LYS A 138 0.00 11.41 -21.33
N PRO A 139 1.24 11.10 -21.78
CA PRO A 139 2.34 12.04 -21.72
C PRO A 139 1.97 13.39 -22.35
N GLY A 140 2.27 14.48 -21.65
CA GLY A 140 1.97 15.84 -22.07
C GLY A 140 0.50 16.25 -22.06
N LYS A 141 -0.41 15.41 -21.52
CA LYS A 141 -1.85 15.73 -21.40
C LYS A 141 -2.36 15.83 -19.97
N THR A 142 -1.57 15.46 -18.97
CA THR A 142 -1.91 15.63 -17.58
C THR A 142 -1.26 16.90 -17.04
N GLU A 143 -1.95 17.60 -16.16
CA GLU A 143 -1.44 18.83 -15.51
C GLU A 143 -0.21 18.57 -14.61
N TYR A 144 0.00 17.30 -14.23
CA TYR A 144 1.10 16.87 -13.35
C TYR A 144 2.35 16.44 -14.14
N CYS A 145 2.27 16.31 -15.46
CA CYS A 145 3.36 15.76 -16.26
C CYS A 145 4.51 16.76 -16.44
N ASP A 146 5.74 16.35 -16.16
CA ASP A 146 6.93 17.14 -16.42
C ASP A 146 7.24 17.17 -17.93
N GLN A 147 6.96 18.31 -18.56
CA GLN A 147 7.11 18.52 -20.01
C GLN A 147 8.57 18.56 -20.45
N GLU A 148 9.49 18.98 -19.60
CA GLU A 148 10.92 19.05 -19.91
C GLU A 148 11.47 17.63 -20.05
N ILE A 149 11.16 16.77 -19.06
CA ILE A 149 11.59 15.36 -19.07
C ILE A 149 10.96 14.61 -20.23
N ILE A 150 9.66 14.81 -20.52
CA ILE A 150 9.00 14.19 -21.68
C ILE A 150 9.68 14.59 -22.97
N GLY A 151 9.98 15.87 -23.15
CA GLY A 151 10.69 16.36 -24.35
C GLY A 151 12.12 15.80 -24.49
N LEU A 152 12.81 15.51 -23.39
CA LEU A 152 14.11 14.82 -23.41
C LEU A 152 13.98 13.35 -23.82
N LEU A 153 12.98 12.65 -23.28
CA LEU A 153 12.70 11.25 -23.61
C LEU A 153 12.34 11.07 -25.10
N GLU A 154 11.55 12.01 -25.65
CA GLU A 154 11.20 11.98 -27.09
C GLU A 154 12.42 12.20 -28.00
N LYS A 155 13.36 13.05 -27.60
CA LYS A 155 14.61 13.29 -28.34
C LYS A 155 15.59 12.11 -28.27
N GLN A 156 15.48 11.29 -27.20
CA GLN A 156 16.34 10.11 -27.01
C GLN A 156 15.75 8.82 -27.59
N GLN A 157 14.57 8.86 -28.22
CA GLN A 157 14.08 7.69 -28.91
C GLN A 157 15.12 7.24 -29.94
N PRO A 158 15.65 6.01 -29.85
CA PRO A 158 16.65 5.54 -30.77
C PRO A 158 16.06 5.55 -32.19
N ASP A 159 16.86 5.98 -33.15
CA ASP A 159 16.55 5.74 -34.58
C ASP A 159 16.15 4.26 -34.72
N THR A 160 15.04 4.00 -35.39
CA THR A 160 14.47 2.64 -35.60
C THR A 160 15.37 1.74 -36.45
N THR A 161 16.64 2.09 -36.59
CA THR A 161 17.65 1.23 -37.26
C THR A 161 17.94 0.06 -36.32
N ILE A 162 17.53 -1.12 -36.76
CA ILE A 162 17.83 -2.38 -36.06
C ILE A 162 19.36 -2.45 -35.88
N ASP A 163 19.84 -2.56 -34.66
CA ASP A 163 21.25 -2.75 -34.37
C ASP A 163 21.76 -3.97 -35.18
N PRO A 164 22.81 -3.80 -35.99
CA PRO A 164 23.32 -4.86 -36.85
C PRO A 164 23.63 -6.17 -36.12
N ARG A 165 23.92 -6.10 -34.82
CA ARG A 165 24.14 -7.28 -33.93
C ARG A 165 22.91 -8.17 -33.80
N TRP A 166 21.72 -7.63 -34.03
CA TRP A 166 20.45 -8.35 -33.90
C TRP A 166 19.88 -8.81 -35.25
N ALA A 167 20.57 -8.52 -36.38
CA ALA A 167 20.11 -8.88 -37.70
C ALA A 167 19.91 -10.40 -37.90
N ASP A 168 20.64 -11.23 -37.16
CA ASP A 168 20.49 -12.67 -37.23
C ASP A 168 19.22 -13.19 -36.51
N LEU A 169 18.64 -12.40 -35.58
CA LEU A 169 17.37 -12.74 -34.91
C LEU A 169 16.17 -12.60 -35.86
N ASP A 170 16.22 -11.67 -36.84
CA ASP A 170 15.14 -11.54 -37.82
C ASP A 170 15.01 -12.80 -38.68
N LYS A 171 16.14 -13.50 -38.98
CA LYS A 171 16.14 -14.78 -39.67
C LYS A 171 15.47 -15.91 -38.90
N LEU A 172 15.33 -15.78 -37.57
CA LEU A 172 14.64 -16.76 -36.70
C LEU A 172 13.14 -16.54 -36.72
N LYS A 173 12.64 -15.31 -36.89
CA LYS A 173 11.20 -15.01 -37.00
C LYS A 173 10.58 -15.72 -38.20
N ASP A 174 11.30 -15.75 -39.33
CA ASP A 174 10.82 -16.39 -40.57
C ASP A 174 10.79 -17.92 -40.48
N LYS A 175 11.44 -18.53 -39.48
CA LYS A 175 11.44 -19.98 -39.26
C LYS A 175 10.39 -20.45 -38.27
N LEU A 176 9.72 -19.53 -37.55
CA LEU A 176 8.73 -19.82 -36.52
C LEU A 176 7.29 -19.57 -37.00
N ASN A 177 7.09 -19.07 -38.22
CA ASN A 177 5.84 -19.01 -38.97
C ASN A 177 5.81 -20.10 -40.03
#